data_e0fd99a5b37f1ac4d24d47689594b700
#
_entry.id   e0fd99a5b37f1ac4d24d47689594b700
#
_cell.length_a   1.000
_cell.length_b   1.000
_cell.length_c   1.000
_cell.angle_alpha   90.00
_cell.angle_beta   90.00
_cell.angle_gamma   90.00
#
_symmetry.space_group_name_H-M   'P 1'
#
loop_
_entity.id
_entity.type
_entity.pdbx_description
1 polymer ?
#
loop_
_entity_poly.entity_id
_entity_poly.type
_entity_poly.pdbx_seq_one_letter_code
_entity_poly.pdbx_strand_id
1 'polypeptide(L)'
;NEGFRDIDEKLLRILHHRSFLDDCTRIFRAIRYSERLGFIIESQTKVLLKEGIKEICNVSGTRISSELIRICYEPERVSMFQTLDSFGILKVIHPEMAFPEDLKKVSQVVDIENWDKTEISCLLLFSSNPEYREVIARSLHMSKGVLVALSGLKVLENLEENISNADIYQHLISVPEAAL
;
A
#
# COMPACT_ATOMS: atom_id res chain seq x y z
N ASN A 1 17.57 17.47 -25.80
CA ASN A 1 16.37 16.99 -25.09
C ASN A 1 16.78 16.51 -23.71
N GLU A 2 16.35 17.21 -22.65
CA GLU A 2 16.70 16.84 -21.27
C GLU A 2 16.29 15.41 -20.93
N GLY A 3 15.18 14.90 -21.50
CA GLY A 3 14.71 13.56 -21.22
C GLY A 3 15.65 12.43 -21.63
N PHE A 4 16.39 12.56 -22.73
CA PHE A 4 17.42 11.57 -23.09
C PHE A 4 18.59 11.60 -22.10
N ARG A 5 19.02 12.78 -21.71
CA ARG A 5 20.05 12.96 -20.69
C ARG A 5 19.61 12.38 -19.33
N ASP A 6 18.39 12.64 -18.93
CA ASP A 6 17.81 12.09 -17.67
C ASP A 6 17.78 10.53 -17.70
N ILE A 7 17.53 9.92 -18.85
CA ILE A 7 17.60 8.46 -19.02
C ILE A 7 19.03 7.97 -18.86
N ASP A 8 20.02 8.61 -19.54
CA ASP A 8 21.43 8.24 -19.47
C ASP A 8 21.98 8.41 -18.02
N GLU A 9 21.56 9.46 -17.33
CA GLU A 9 21.93 9.75 -15.93
C GLU A 9 21.06 8.99 -14.92
N LYS A 10 20.07 8.18 -15.35
CA LYS A 10 19.11 7.46 -14.51
C LYS A 10 18.39 8.39 -13.53
N LEU A 11 17.96 9.54 -13.99
CA LEU A 11 17.22 10.52 -13.21
C LEU A 11 15.74 10.54 -13.55
N LEU A 12 14.91 10.57 -12.51
CA LEU A 12 13.47 10.82 -12.64
C LEU A 12 13.22 12.31 -12.31
N ARG A 13 12.80 13.06 -13.32
CA ARG A 13 12.50 14.49 -13.23
C ARG A 13 11.07 14.77 -13.66
N ILE A 14 10.36 15.65 -12.94
CA ILE A 14 9.05 16.14 -13.36
C ILE A 14 9.16 17.16 -14.48
N LEU A 15 8.15 17.23 -15.34
CA LEU A 15 8.14 18.13 -16.49
C LEU A 15 7.88 19.60 -16.11
N HIS A 16 7.18 19.85 -15.00
CA HIS A 16 6.90 21.20 -14.51
C HIS A 16 6.69 21.21 -12.98
N HIS A 17 6.99 22.33 -12.35
CA HIS A 17 7.02 22.49 -10.89
C HIS A 17 5.68 22.23 -10.18
N ARG A 18 4.54 22.39 -10.86
CA ARG A 18 3.20 22.12 -10.30
C ARG A 18 2.76 20.66 -10.44
N SER A 19 3.59 19.79 -10.99
CA SER A 19 3.20 18.42 -11.37
C SER A 19 2.52 17.65 -10.23
N PHE A 20 3.04 17.74 -9.02
CA PHE A 20 2.50 17.04 -7.85
C PHE A 20 1.33 17.79 -7.19
N LEU A 21 1.24 19.11 -7.37
CA LEU A 21 0.09 19.91 -6.90
C LEU A 21 -1.14 19.71 -7.80
N ASP A 22 -0.92 19.62 -9.12
CA ASP A 22 -2.00 19.40 -10.08
C ASP A 22 -2.58 17.98 -9.98
N ASP A 23 -1.75 16.99 -9.66
CA ASP A 23 -2.18 15.61 -9.39
C ASP A 23 -1.17 14.91 -8.46
N CYS A 24 -1.48 14.87 -7.18
CA CYS A 24 -0.58 14.28 -6.18
C CYS A 24 -0.50 12.74 -6.27
N THR A 25 -1.38 12.03 -7.01
CA THR A 25 -1.16 10.61 -7.29
C THR A 25 0.10 10.36 -8.12
N ARG A 26 0.63 11.38 -8.79
CA ARG A 26 1.93 11.30 -9.45
C ARG A 26 3.09 11.05 -8.49
N ILE A 27 2.93 11.33 -7.19
CA ILE A 27 3.90 10.98 -6.15
C ILE A 27 4.10 9.47 -6.09
N PHE A 28 3.01 8.70 -6.03
CA PHE A 28 3.06 7.23 -6.04
C PHE A 28 3.70 6.71 -7.34
N ARG A 29 3.35 7.30 -8.45
CA ARG A 29 3.92 6.95 -9.76
C ARG A 29 5.41 7.28 -9.84
N ALA A 30 5.85 8.42 -9.31
CA ALA A 30 7.26 8.80 -9.28
C ALA A 30 8.08 7.79 -8.45
N ILE A 31 7.61 7.42 -7.27
CA ILE A 31 8.25 6.40 -6.42
C ILE A 31 8.26 5.04 -7.14
N ARG A 32 7.13 4.62 -7.71
CA ARG A 32 7.04 3.35 -8.42
C ARG A 32 8.00 3.28 -9.62
N TYR A 33 8.08 4.33 -10.42
CA TYR A 33 8.98 4.34 -11.57
C TYR A 33 10.45 4.47 -11.18
N SER A 34 10.79 5.25 -10.14
CA SER A 34 12.17 5.35 -9.67
C SER A 34 12.70 3.99 -9.19
N GLU A 35 11.94 3.28 -8.38
CA GLU A 35 12.33 1.95 -7.87
C GLU A 35 12.36 0.90 -8.99
N ARG A 36 11.32 0.82 -9.82
CA ARG A 36 11.23 -0.16 -10.90
C ARG A 36 12.34 -0.01 -11.94
N LEU A 37 12.75 1.21 -12.24
CA LEU A 37 13.78 1.49 -13.25
C LEU A 37 15.18 1.65 -12.64
N GLY A 38 15.30 1.62 -11.32
CA GLY A 38 16.56 1.93 -10.63
C GLY A 38 17.02 3.38 -10.87
N PHE A 39 16.07 4.32 -10.99
CA PHE A 39 16.35 5.74 -11.22
C PHE A 39 16.31 6.51 -9.90
N ILE A 40 17.12 7.56 -9.82
CA ILE A 40 17.15 8.46 -8.67
C ILE A 40 16.17 9.61 -8.93
N ILE A 41 15.31 9.92 -7.95
CA ILE A 41 14.47 11.12 -8.01
C ILE A 41 15.39 12.34 -7.90
N GLU A 42 15.37 13.17 -8.93
CA GLU A 42 16.20 14.39 -9.02
C GLU A 42 15.92 15.32 -7.82
N SER A 43 16.96 16.05 -7.36
CA SER A 43 16.91 16.80 -6.10
C SER A 43 15.77 17.82 -6.03
N GLN A 44 15.56 18.62 -7.07
CA GLN A 44 14.46 19.60 -7.11
C GLN A 44 13.10 18.89 -7.20
N THR A 45 13.00 17.81 -7.96
CA THR A 45 11.81 16.96 -8.04
C THR A 45 11.45 16.39 -6.66
N LYS A 46 12.47 15.96 -5.88
CA LYS A 46 12.29 15.46 -4.51
C LYS A 46 11.77 16.55 -3.55
N VAL A 47 12.21 17.79 -3.68
CA VAL A 47 11.67 18.93 -2.90
C VAL A 47 10.19 19.12 -3.21
N LEU A 48 9.84 19.22 -4.50
CA LEU A 48 8.46 19.42 -4.95
C LEU A 48 7.54 18.24 -4.60
N LEU A 49 8.09 17.01 -4.59
CA LEU A 49 7.37 15.83 -4.11
C LEU A 49 7.00 15.99 -2.63
N LYS A 50 7.94 16.40 -1.78
CA LYS A 50 7.68 16.62 -0.34
C LYS A 50 6.61 17.70 -0.12
N GLU A 51 6.63 18.77 -0.90
CA GLU A 51 5.61 19.83 -0.85
C GLU A 51 4.21 19.31 -1.25
N GLY A 52 4.16 18.38 -2.23
CA GLY A 52 2.91 17.78 -2.71
C GLY A 52 2.30 16.74 -1.77
N ILE A 53 3.05 16.18 -0.83
CA ILE A 53 2.56 15.09 0.05
C ILE A 53 1.31 15.50 0.84
N LYS A 54 1.24 16.72 1.34
CA LYS A 54 0.09 17.25 2.08
C LYS A 54 -1.21 17.24 1.26
N GLU A 55 -1.12 17.29 -0.07
CA GLU A 55 -2.28 17.28 -0.96
C GLU A 55 -2.88 15.86 -1.13
N ILE A 56 -2.19 14.82 -0.66
CA ILE A 56 -2.68 13.43 -0.72
C ILE A 56 -3.99 13.29 0.05
N CYS A 57 -4.18 14.02 1.15
CA CYS A 57 -5.44 14.01 1.91
C CYS A 57 -6.67 14.51 1.10
N ASN A 58 -6.45 15.25 0.01
CA ASN A 58 -7.49 15.75 -0.88
C ASN A 58 -7.83 14.76 -2.02
N VAL A 59 -7.12 13.65 -2.13
CA VAL A 59 -7.38 12.60 -3.13
C VAL A 59 -8.42 11.62 -2.63
N SER A 60 -9.31 11.17 -3.52
CA SER A 60 -10.27 10.13 -3.16
C SER A 60 -9.56 8.82 -2.76
N GLY A 61 -10.07 8.15 -1.74
CA GLY A 61 -9.54 6.87 -1.26
C GLY A 61 -9.42 5.82 -2.36
N THR A 62 -10.37 5.79 -3.31
CA THR A 62 -10.32 4.88 -4.48
C THR A 62 -9.06 5.10 -5.34
N ARG A 63 -8.65 6.35 -5.55
CA ARG A 63 -7.44 6.64 -6.34
C ARG A 63 -6.19 6.24 -5.57
N ILE A 64 -6.15 6.53 -4.26
CA ILE A 64 -5.03 6.13 -3.40
C ILE A 64 -4.92 4.61 -3.34
N SER A 65 -6.01 3.89 -3.04
CA SER A 65 -5.99 2.42 -2.98
C SER A 65 -5.56 1.80 -4.30
N SER A 66 -5.99 2.36 -5.44
CA SER A 66 -5.57 1.88 -6.76
C SER A 66 -4.05 2.00 -6.98
N GLU A 67 -3.41 3.09 -6.52
CA GLU A 67 -1.95 3.23 -6.64
C GLU A 67 -1.21 2.30 -5.67
N LEU A 68 -1.69 2.13 -4.42
CA LEU A 68 -1.10 1.21 -3.46
C LEU A 68 -1.17 -0.26 -3.94
N ILE A 69 -2.32 -0.68 -4.47
CA ILE A 69 -2.52 -2.02 -5.04
C ILE A 69 -1.58 -2.25 -6.22
N ARG A 70 -1.41 -1.26 -7.12
CA ARG A 70 -0.43 -1.36 -8.22
C ARG A 70 0.99 -1.55 -7.72
N ILE A 71 1.38 -0.90 -6.62
CA ILE A 71 2.69 -1.08 -6.00
C ILE A 71 2.83 -2.51 -5.44
N CYS A 72 1.78 -3.08 -4.85
CA CYS A 72 1.81 -4.46 -4.35
C CYS A 72 2.14 -5.49 -5.45
N TYR A 73 1.73 -5.27 -6.69
CA TYR A 73 2.03 -6.15 -7.80
C TYR A 73 3.41 -5.91 -8.44
N GLU A 74 4.14 -4.86 -8.08
CA GLU A 74 5.48 -4.61 -8.63
C GLU A 74 6.52 -5.55 -7.99
N PRO A 75 7.55 -6.00 -8.74
CA PRO A 75 8.64 -6.79 -8.17
C PRO A 75 9.33 -6.09 -7.00
N GLU A 76 9.58 -4.78 -7.14
CA GLU A 76 10.29 -3.95 -6.15
C GLU A 76 9.32 -3.37 -5.09
N ARG A 77 8.17 -4.03 -4.84
CA ARG A 77 7.12 -3.55 -3.92
C ARG A 77 7.62 -3.19 -2.54
N VAL A 78 8.55 -3.98 -1.99
CA VAL A 78 9.08 -3.75 -0.64
C VAL A 78 9.84 -2.43 -0.58
N SER A 79 10.76 -2.16 -1.52
CA SER A 79 11.51 -0.90 -1.55
C SER A 79 10.60 0.29 -1.85
N MET A 80 9.58 0.11 -2.69
CA MET A 80 8.56 1.14 -2.94
C MET A 80 7.81 1.52 -1.66
N PHE A 81 7.36 0.55 -0.86
CA PHE A 81 6.71 0.83 0.42
C PHE A 81 7.66 1.42 1.45
N GLN A 82 8.93 0.99 1.49
CA GLN A 82 9.95 1.63 2.33
C GLN A 82 10.14 3.10 1.95
N THR A 83 10.15 3.41 0.67
CA THR A 83 10.25 4.78 0.18
C THR A 83 9.01 5.60 0.53
N LEU A 84 7.79 5.05 0.36
CA LEU A 84 6.54 5.69 0.80
C LEU A 84 6.55 6.00 2.30
N ASP A 85 6.99 5.06 3.12
CA ASP A 85 7.07 5.22 4.57
C ASP A 85 8.13 6.26 4.97
N SER A 86 9.32 6.22 4.36
CA SER A 86 10.39 7.20 4.60
C SER A 86 10.00 8.65 4.31
N PHE A 87 9.07 8.86 3.38
CA PHE A 87 8.46 10.15 3.10
C PHE A 87 7.27 10.49 4.01
N GLY A 88 6.84 9.56 4.88
CA GLY A 88 5.69 9.71 5.76
C GLY A 88 4.34 9.63 5.03
N ILE A 89 4.30 9.15 3.78
CA ILE A 89 3.08 9.13 2.95
C ILE A 89 2.02 8.21 3.56
N LEU A 90 2.40 7.06 4.11
CA LEU A 90 1.45 6.14 4.74
C LEU A 90 0.70 6.82 5.89
N LYS A 91 1.40 7.62 6.71
CA LYS A 91 0.80 8.37 7.82
C LYS A 91 -0.09 9.53 7.37
N VAL A 92 0.16 10.11 6.20
CA VAL A 92 -0.72 11.12 5.59
C VAL A 92 -2.00 10.48 5.05
N ILE A 93 -1.94 9.24 4.54
CA ILE A 93 -3.13 8.48 4.13
C ILE A 93 -4.01 8.19 5.34
N HIS A 94 -3.42 7.63 6.40
CA HIS A 94 -4.10 7.40 7.68
C HIS A 94 -3.06 7.29 8.82
N PRO A 95 -3.26 7.97 9.97
CA PRO A 95 -2.29 7.95 11.07
C PRO A 95 -1.91 6.55 11.56
N GLU A 96 -2.86 5.61 11.52
CA GLU A 96 -2.65 4.22 11.96
C GLU A 96 -2.21 3.26 10.83
N MET A 97 -2.03 3.77 9.60
CA MET A 97 -1.52 2.95 8.53
C MET A 97 -0.04 2.66 8.75
N ALA A 98 0.31 1.37 8.87
CA ALA A 98 1.68 0.92 9.07
C ALA A 98 2.33 0.49 7.75
N PHE A 99 3.67 0.44 7.74
CA PHE A 99 4.43 -0.21 6.69
C PHE A 99 4.06 -1.70 6.66
N PRO A 100 3.74 -2.29 5.49
CA PRO A 100 3.31 -3.68 5.40
C PRO A 100 4.53 -4.63 5.49
N GLU A 101 5.04 -4.86 6.70
CA GLU A 101 6.23 -5.69 6.96
C GLU A 101 6.06 -7.13 6.46
N ASP A 102 4.86 -7.67 6.55
CA ASP A 102 4.54 -9.03 6.10
C ASP A 102 4.62 -9.19 4.59
N LEU A 103 4.52 -8.09 3.83
CA LEU A 103 4.71 -8.09 2.38
C LEU A 103 6.06 -8.72 1.98
N LYS A 104 7.13 -8.45 2.76
CA LYS A 104 8.45 -9.04 2.51
C LYS A 104 8.46 -10.54 2.78
N LYS A 105 7.85 -10.99 3.87
CA LYS A 105 7.81 -12.41 4.25
C LYS A 105 6.98 -13.21 3.25
N VAL A 106 5.77 -12.72 2.95
CA VAL A 106 4.84 -13.37 2.02
C VAL A 106 5.44 -13.44 0.61
N SER A 107 6.09 -12.38 0.13
CA SER A 107 6.74 -12.37 -1.19
C SER A 107 7.85 -13.39 -1.38
N GLN A 108 8.40 -13.93 -0.29
CA GLN A 108 9.43 -14.98 -0.33
C GLN A 108 8.84 -16.40 -0.38
N VAL A 109 7.59 -16.57 0.01
CA VAL A 109 6.96 -17.88 0.23
C VAL A 109 5.84 -18.14 -0.76
N VAL A 110 5.15 -17.09 -1.20
CA VAL A 110 3.95 -17.17 -2.05
C VAL A 110 4.09 -16.26 -3.26
N ASP A 111 3.63 -16.75 -4.41
CA ASP A 111 3.49 -15.96 -5.63
C ASP A 111 2.22 -15.09 -5.56
N ILE A 112 2.41 -13.83 -5.14
CA ILE A 112 1.33 -12.86 -5.03
C ILE A 112 0.81 -12.35 -6.39
N GLU A 113 1.43 -12.70 -7.51
CA GLU A 113 0.98 -12.25 -8.84
C GLU A 113 -0.39 -12.84 -9.18
N ASN A 114 -0.73 -13.98 -8.58
CA ASN A 114 -2.01 -14.64 -8.75
C ASN A 114 -3.09 -14.21 -7.74
N TRP A 115 -2.73 -13.39 -6.76
CA TRP A 115 -3.69 -12.93 -5.75
C TRP A 115 -4.66 -11.90 -6.31
N ASP A 116 -5.90 -11.97 -5.86
CA ASP A 116 -6.90 -10.98 -6.21
C ASP A 116 -6.71 -9.66 -5.41
N LYS A 117 -7.52 -8.65 -5.77
CA LYS A 117 -7.44 -7.35 -5.09
C LYS A 117 -7.85 -7.42 -3.61
N THR A 118 -8.64 -8.39 -3.20
CA THR A 118 -9.09 -8.55 -1.81
C THR A 118 -7.93 -9.06 -0.97
N GLU A 119 -7.26 -10.12 -1.41
CA GLU A 119 -6.09 -10.70 -0.76
C GLU A 119 -4.96 -9.68 -0.63
N ILE A 120 -4.63 -8.98 -1.73
CA ILE A 120 -3.64 -7.90 -1.74
C ILE A 120 -4.01 -6.76 -0.77
N SER A 121 -5.29 -6.39 -0.69
CA SER A 121 -5.74 -5.33 0.23
C SER A 121 -5.65 -5.77 1.69
N CYS A 122 -5.95 -7.02 1.99
CA CYS A 122 -5.78 -7.60 3.33
C CYS A 122 -4.30 -7.60 3.73
N LEU A 123 -3.41 -8.07 2.85
CA LEU A 123 -1.96 -8.06 3.08
C LEU A 123 -1.42 -6.64 3.32
N LEU A 124 -1.87 -5.67 2.52
CA LEU A 124 -1.47 -4.26 2.66
C LEU A 124 -1.81 -3.69 4.04
N LEU A 125 -2.94 -4.09 4.61
CA LEU A 125 -3.42 -3.57 5.90
C LEU A 125 -3.04 -4.46 7.09
N PHE A 126 -2.51 -5.66 6.86
CA PHE A 126 -2.26 -6.65 7.91
C PHE A 126 -1.35 -6.14 9.01
N SER A 127 -0.27 -5.42 8.66
CA SER A 127 0.68 -4.84 9.63
C SER A 127 0.13 -3.62 10.38
N SER A 128 -1.03 -3.07 9.98
CA SER A 128 -1.69 -1.99 10.71
C SER A 128 -2.40 -2.54 11.94
N ASN A 129 -2.59 -1.67 12.95
CA ASN A 129 -3.32 -2.06 14.16
C ASN A 129 -4.71 -2.63 13.80
N PRO A 130 -5.06 -3.85 14.28
CA PRO A 130 -6.31 -4.55 13.94
C PRO A 130 -7.57 -3.70 14.15
N GLU A 131 -7.58 -2.85 15.18
CA GLU A 131 -8.71 -1.96 15.48
C GLU A 131 -8.99 -0.93 14.38
N TYR A 132 -7.96 -0.54 13.61
CA TYR A 132 -8.06 0.51 12.59
C TYR A 132 -8.12 -0.02 11.15
N ARG A 133 -7.86 -1.32 10.91
CA ARG A 133 -7.82 -1.89 9.55
C ARG A 133 -9.10 -1.61 8.76
N GLU A 134 -10.28 -1.83 9.36
CA GLU A 134 -11.54 -1.54 8.70
C GLU A 134 -11.76 -0.05 8.46
N VAL A 135 -11.35 0.81 9.38
CA VAL A 135 -11.45 2.27 9.23
C VAL A 135 -10.59 2.72 8.06
N ILE A 136 -9.35 2.23 7.97
CA ILE A 136 -8.44 2.49 6.84
C ILE A 136 -9.05 1.98 5.54
N ALA A 137 -9.56 0.74 5.50
CA ALA A 137 -10.18 0.17 4.31
C ALA A 137 -11.39 0.99 3.82
N ARG A 138 -12.21 1.49 4.74
CA ARG A 138 -13.36 2.37 4.41
C ARG A 138 -12.89 3.72 3.88
N SER A 139 -11.88 4.35 4.48
CA SER A 139 -11.32 5.62 4.00
C SER A 139 -10.72 5.48 2.59
N LEU A 140 -10.15 4.33 2.28
CA LEU A 140 -9.61 3.97 0.97
C LEU A 140 -10.68 3.47 -0.02
N HIS A 141 -11.97 3.45 0.36
CA HIS A 141 -13.08 2.95 -0.45
C HIS A 141 -12.82 1.53 -1.00
N MET A 142 -12.22 0.67 -0.19
CA MET A 142 -12.00 -0.74 -0.53
C MET A 142 -13.33 -1.51 -0.62
N SER A 143 -13.33 -2.64 -1.30
CA SER A 143 -14.53 -3.43 -1.55
C SER A 143 -15.14 -4.00 -0.26
N LYS A 144 -16.45 -4.35 -0.33
CA LYS A 144 -17.12 -5.04 0.78
C LYS A 144 -16.43 -6.37 1.12
N GLY A 145 -15.90 -7.08 0.12
CA GLY A 145 -15.13 -8.32 0.33
C GLY A 145 -13.93 -8.10 1.25
N VAL A 146 -13.17 -7.02 1.04
CA VAL A 146 -12.04 -6.65 1.93
C VAL A 146 -12.50 -6.43 3.37
N LEU A 147 -13.60 -5.70 3.58
CA LEU A 147 -14.12 -5.45 4.93
C LEU A 147 -14.53 -6.75 5.64
N VAL A 148 -15.17 -7.67 4.91
CA VAL A 148 -15.56 -8.98 5.45
C VAL A 148 -14.32 -9.81 5.80
N ALA A 149 -13.31 -9.84 4.91
CA ALA A 149 -12.07 -10.56 5.17
C ALA A 149 -11.30 -9.98 6.38
N LEU A 150 -11.21 -8.66 6.51
CA LEU A 150 -10.57 -8.01 7.67
C LEU A 150 -11.31 -8.30 8.98
N SER A 151 -12.65 -8.35 8.96
CA SER A 151 -13.44 -8.77 10.13
C SER A 151 -13.14 -10.23 10.52
N GLY A 152 -12.97 -11.12 9.53
CA GLY A 152 -12.58 -12.50 9.75
C GLY A 152 -11.18 -12.62 10.36
N LEU A 153 -10.20 -11.88 9.82
CA LEU A 153 -8.85 -11.83 10.38
C LEU A 153 -8.84 -11.38 11.85
N LYS A 154 -9.63 -10.37 12.20
CA LYS A 154 -9.75 -9.90 13.59
C LYS A 154 -10.30 -10.98 14.51
N VAL A 155 -11.25 -11.81 14.03
CA VAL A 155 -11.77 -12.96 14.80
C VAL A 155 -10.66 -13.97 15.04
N LEU A 156 -9.89 -14.34 14.01
CA LEU A 156 -8.77 -15.28 14.12
C LEU A 156 -7.67 -14.81 15.08
N GLU A 157 -7.32 -13.54 15.02
CA GLU A 157 -6.31 -12.94 15.92
C GLU A 157 -6.74 -12.91 17.40
N ASN A 158 -8.05 -12.92 17.68
CA ASN A 158 -8.60 -12.96 19.02
C ASN A 158 -8.88 -14.39 19.54
N LEU A 159 -8.56 -15.43 18.75
CA LEU A 159 -8.68 -16.79 19.23
C LEU A 159 -7.62 -17.07 20.29
N GLU A 160 -8.06 -17.40 21.51
CA GLU A 160 -7.17 -17.79 22.59
C GLU A 160 -6.67 -19.23 22.42
N GLU A 161 -5.46 -19.56 22.91
CA GLU A 161 -4.84 -20.88 22.80
C GLU A 161 -5.66 -22.03 23.45
N ASN A 162 -6.66 -21.72 24.27
CA ASN A 162 -7.49 -22.69 25.00
C ASN A 162 -8.92 -22.87 24.47
N ILE A 163 -9.20 -22.49 23.23
CA ILE A 163 -10.52 -22.67 22.63
C ILE A 163 -10.71 -24.13 22.20
N SER A 164 -11.92 -24.69 22.40
CA SER A 164 -12.22 -26.06 21.97
C SER A 164 -12.20 -26.18 20.44
N ASN A 165 -11.88 -27.40 19.94
CA ASN A 165 -11.90 -27.67 18.49
C ASN A 165 -13.27 -27.37 17.86
N ALA A 166 -14.38 -27.48 18.62
CA ALA A 166 -15.71 -27.12 18.14
C ALA A 166 -15.89 -25.61 17.94
N ASP A 167 -15.37 -24.82 18.87
CA ASP A 167 -15.42 -23.35 18.78
C ASP A 167 -14.54 -22.85 17.63
N ILE A 168 -13.33 -23.42 17.50
CA ILE A 168 -12.42 -23.13 16.37
C ILE A 168 -13.14 -23.43 15.05
N TYR A 169 -13.80 -24.59 14.93
CA TYR A 169 -14.50 -24.98 13.72
C TYR A 169 -15.66 -24.03 13.38
N GLN A 170 -16.45 -23.60 14.36
CA GLN A 170 -17.52 -22.63 14.15
C GLN A 170 -17.00 -21.26 13.71
N HIS A 171 -15.90 -20.81 14.29
CA HIS A 171 -15.27 -19.54 13.89
C HIS A 171 -14.69 -19.61 12.47
N LEU A 172 -14.00 -20.70 12.12
CA LEU A 172 -13.44 -20.90 10.78
C LEU A 172 -14.50 -20.94 9.67
N ILE A 173 -15.66 -21.55 9.91
CA ILE A 173 -16.79 -21.55 8.94
C ILE A 173 -17.29 -20.13 8.67
N SER A 174 -17.21 -19.23 9.64
CA SER A 174 -17.65 -17.83 9.50
C SER A 174 -16.62 -16.91 8.86
N VAL A 175 -15.38 -17.38 8.69
CA VAL A 175 -14.26 -16.59 8.15
C VAL A 175 -14.20 -16.78 6.63
N PRO A 176 -14.17 -15.69 5.84
CA PRO A 176 -13.96 -15.79 4.41
C PRO A 176 -12.62 -16.44 4.05
N GLU A 177 -12.59 -17.16 2.92
CA GLU A 177 -11.39 -17.86 2.44
C GLU A 177 -10.16 -16.91 2.31
N ALA A 178 -10.37 -15.67 1.90
CA ALA A 178 -9.32 -14.66 1.79
C ALA A 178 -8.71 -14.22 3.14
N ALA A 179 -9.26 -14.67 4.28
CA ALA A 179 -8.75 -14.37 5.62
C ALA A 179 -8.06 -15.58 6.29
N LEU A 180 -8.13 -16.74 5.66
CA LEU A 180 -7.46 -17.99 6.10
C LEU A 180 -6.11 -18.13 5.41
#